data_13d494fec456203c54a2917009c23484
#
_entry.id   13d494fec456203c54a2917009c23484
#
_cell.length_a   1.000
_cell.length_b   1.000
_cell.length_c   1.000
_cell.angle_alpha   90.00
_cell.angle_beta   90.00
_cell.angle_gamma   90.00
#
_symmetry.space_group_name_H-M   'P 1'
#
loop_
_entity.id
_entity.type
_entity.pdbx_description
1 polymer ?
#
loop_
_entity_poly.entity_id
_entity_poly.type
_entity_poly.pdbx_seq_one_letter_code
_entity_poly.pdbx_strand_id
1 'polypeptide(L)'
;MSLLCSSLLLTACKKADEPAKTEQHSATSSTDQVLEKLNERPVKTFPATTDDAHDIALLEDYDRRFTEMSDEMESELAKMHEAGTLTTEFEQQRTIDNVRSALTMLKDLDLKTEQGRYIQGLIYQYWENQEKHYSDKQANKDEQINDLADYLQAQNQLKYWKASQQK
;
A
#
# COMPACT_ATOMS: atom_id res chain seq x y z
N MET A 1 -20.68 -50.55 -29.15
CA MET A 1 -19.98 -51.84 -28.91
C MET A 1 -18.91 -51.57 -27.86
N SER A 2 -19.15 -52.18 -26.72
CA SER A 2 -18.31 -52.87 -25.74
C SER A 2 -17.36 -51.95 -24.97
N LEU A 3 -17.70 -51.57 -23.73
CA LEU A 3 -17.51 -52.31 -22.46
C LEU A 3 -16.10 -52.82 -22.24
N LEU A 4 -15.42 -52.30 -21.19
CA LEU A 4 -14.98 -53.13 -20.12
C LEU A 4 -14.50 -52.28 -18.92
N CYS A 5 -15.19 -52.43 -17.81
CA CYS A 5 -14.81 -52.21 -16.43
C CYS A 5 -13.54 -52.96 -16.03
N SER A 6 -12.73 -52.41 -15.17
CA SER A 6 -12.02 -53.21 -14.18
C SER A 6 -11.75 -52.38 -12.93
N SER A 7 -12.54 -52.68 -11.94
CA SER A 7 -12.34 -52.38 -10.53
C SER A 7 -11.17 -53.22 -9.97
N LEU A 8 -10.32 -52.66 -9.14
CA LEU A 8 -9.58 -53.43 -8.16
C LEU A 8 -9.50 -52.68 -6.84
N LEU A 9 -9.97 -53.38 -5.86
CA LEU A 9 -10.17 -53.03 -4.46
C LEU A 9 -8.90 -53.21 -3.64
N LEU A 10 -8.82 -52.37 -2.60
CA LEU A 10 -8.34 -52.64 -1.23
C LEU A 10 -6.95 -53.22 -1.00
N THR A 11 -6.19 -52.46 -0.20
CA THR A 11 -5.84 -53.02 1.13
C THR A 11 -5.48 -51.89 2.10
N ALA A 12 -6.24 -51.85 3.20
CA ALA A 12 -5.95 -51.09 4.39
C ALA A 12 -4.82 -51.80 5.16
N CYS A 13 -3.84 -51.04 5.62
CA CYS A 13 -3.04 -51.40 6.77
C CYS A 13 -2.98 -50.22 7.74
N LYS A 14 -3.70 -50.43 8.83
CA LYS A 14 -3.75 -49.64 10.04
C LYS A 14 -2.44 -49.87 10.82
N LYS A 15 -1.71 -48.81 11.11
CA LYS A 15 -0.80 -48.77 12.25
C LYS A 15 -0.92 -47.43 12.94
N ALA A 16 -1.35 -47.52 14.17
CA ALA A 16 -1.55 -46.42 15.10
C ALA A 16 -0.20 -45.92 15.60
N ASP A 17 -0.28 -44.70 16.15
CA ASP A 17 0.60 -44.01 17.07
C ASP A 17 1.63 -43.04 16.45
N GLU A 18 1.31 -41.75 16.49
CA GLU A 18 1.81 -40.69 17.33
C GLU A 18 1.25 -39.35 16.84
N PRO A 19 0.78 -38.46 17.71
CA PRO A 19 0.32 -37.14 17.24
C PRO A 19 1.54 -36.28 16.92
N ALA A 20 1.91 -36.24 15.64
CA ALA A 20 2.79 -35.19 15.14
C ALA A 20 2.11 -33.86 15.41
N LYS A 21 2.64 -33.10 16.36
CA LYS A 21 2.40 -31.68 16.51
C LYS A 21 2.64 -31.03 15.16
N THR A 22 1.60 -30.83 14.41
CA THR A 22 1.61 -29.91 13.28
C THR A 22 1.74 -28.54 13.89
N GLU A 23 2.95 -28.03 13.97
CA GLU A 23 3.21 -26.60 14.12
C GLU A 23 2.66 -25.96 12.85
N GLN A 24 1.40 -25.57 12.94
CA GLN A 24 0.78 -24.68 11.98
C GLN A 24 1.47 -23.33 12.14
N HIS A 25 2.62 -23.16 11.51
CA HIS A 25 3.14 -21.84 11.19
C HIS A 25 2.13 -21.24 10.20
N SER A 26 1.10 -20.60 10.76
CA SER A 26 0.30 -19.63 10.03
C SER A 26 1.26 -18.52 9.64
N ALA A 27 1.77 -18.59 8.42
CA ALA A 27 2.48 -17.47 7.83
C ALA A 27 1.46 -16.32 7.78
N THR A 28 1.56 -15.39 8.73
CA THR A 28 0.75 -14.18 8.79
C THR A 28 0.86 -13.51 7.43
N SER A 29 -0.27 -13.23 6.78
CA SER A 29 -0.25 -12.60 5.46
C SER A 29 0.38 -11.21 5.55
N SER A 30 0.94 -10.71 4.46
CA SER A 30 1.50 -9.34 4.45
C SER A 30 0.43 -8.31 4.85
N THR A 31 -0.83 -8.56 4.47
CA THR A 31 -1.97 -7.73 4.85
C THR A 31 -2.21 -7.72 6.35
N ASP A 32 -2.16 -8.89 7.01
CA ASP A 32 -2.34 -8.98 8.47
C ASP A 32 -1.23 -8.24 9.21
N GLN A 33 0.02 -8.34 8.73
CA GLN A 33 1.17 -7.62 9.29
C GLN A 33 1.00 -6.09 9.15
N VAL A 34 0.53 -5.60 8.01
CA VAL A 34 0.24 -4.17 7.81
C VAL A 34 -0.86 -3.71 8.76
N LEU A 35 -1.94 -4.49 8.92
CA LEU A 35 -3.03 -4.17 9.84
C LEU A 35 -2.58 -4.16 11.30
N GLU A 36 -1.71 -5.09 11.71
CA GLU A 36 -1.11 -5.11 13.03
C GLU A 36 -0.31 -3.83 13.28
N LYS A 37 0.56 -3.45 12.35
CA LYS A 37 1.35 -2.21 12.42
C LYS A 37 0.49 -0.95 12.43
N LEU A 38 -0.61 -0.94 11.67
CA LEU A 38 -1.55 0.16 11.65
C LEU A 38 -2.29 0.30 13.00
N ASN A 39 -2.67 -0.81 13.64
CA ASN A 39 -3.32 -0.82 14.95
C ASN A 39 -2.40 -0.31 16.09
N GLU A 40 -1.08 -0.42 15.93
CA GLU A 40 -0.10 0.16 16.86
C GLU A 40 0.00 1.69 16.75
N ARG A 41 -0.64 2.31 15.75
CA ARG A 41 -0.55 3.73 15.41
C ARG A 41 -1.88 4.46 15.65
N PRO A 42 -2.14 4.94 16.85
CA PRO A 42 -3.39 5.65 17.14
C PRO A 42 -3.47 6.96 16.34
N VAL A 43 -4.69 7.35 16.01
CA VAL A 43 -4.96 8.67 15.43
C VAL A 43 -4.55 9.75 16.43
N LYS A 44 -3.72 10.69 16.02
CA LYS A 44 -3.35 11.86 16.82
C LYS A 44 -4.44 12.91 16.77
N THR A 45 -4.66 13.57 17.89
CA THR A 45 -5.56 14.72 17.98
C THR A 45 -4.76 16.01 18.01
N PHE A 46 -5.24 17.02 17.29
CA PHE A 46 -4.65 18.34 17.22
C PHE A 46 -5.72 19.39 17.57
N PRO A 47 -5.32 20.56 18.09
CA PRO A 47 -6.24 21.67 18.28
C PRO A 47 -6.86 22.09 16.95
N ALA A 48 -8.18 22.35 16.95
CA ALA A 48 -8.86 22.89 15.76
C ALA A 48 -8.36 24.31 15.47
N THR A 49 -8.22 24.64 14.18
CA THR A 49 -7.78 25.95 13.70
C THR A 49 -8.72 26.47 12.61
N THR A 50 -8.61 27.76 12.29
CA THR A 50 -9.37 28.39 11.20
C THR A 50 -8.92 27.90 9.81
N ASP A 51 -7.71 27.33 9.73
CA ASP A 51 -7.11 26.88 8.47
C ASP A 51 -7.34 25.38 8.20
N ASP A 52 -8.04 24.65 9.08
CA ASP A 52 -8.30 23.22 8.96
C ASP A 52 -8.97 22.88 7.62
N ALA A 53 -10.02 23.60 7.24
CA ALA A 53 -10.75 23.36 5.99
C ALA A 53 -9.86 23.61 4.75
N HIS A 54 -8.98 24.60 4.82
CA HIS A 54 -8.00 24.89 3.77
C HIS A 54 -7.03 23.73 3.57
N ASP A 55 -6.42 23.28 4.63
CA ASP A 55 -5.40 22.21 4.57
C ASP A 55 -6.02 20.87 4.17
N ILE A 56 -7.21 20.54 4.67
CA ILE A 56 -7.95 19.35 4.24
C ILE A 56 -8.18 19.39 2.72
N ALA A 57 -8.63 20.52 2.20
CA ALA A 57 -8.89 20.66 0.76
C ALA A 57 -7.61 20.49 -0.08
N LEU A 58 -6.47 21.01 0.39
CA LEU A 58 -5.18 20.84 -0.28
C LEU A 58 -4.72 19.37 -0.30
N LEU A 59 -4.86 18.65 0.83
CA LEU A 59 -4.48 17.25 0.91
C LEU A 59 -5.39 16.37 0.05
N GLU A 60 -6.69 16.66 -0.01
CA GLU A 60 -7.63 15.95 -0.91
C GLU A 60 -7.36 16.25 -2.38
N ASP A 61 -7.05 17.51 -2.73
CA ASP A 61 -6.69 17.87 -4.11
C ASP A 61 -5.39 17.18 -4.54
N TYR A 62 -4.40 17.10 -3.64
CA TYR A 62 -3.19 16.32 -3.86
C TYR A 62 -3.51 14.86 -4.17
N ASP A 63 -4.28 14.18 -3.31
CA ASP A 63 -4.63 12.77 -3.47
C ASP A 63 -5.36 12.51 -4.80
N ARG A 64 -6.36 13.35 -5.12
CA ARG A 64 -7.10 13.27 -6.38
C ARG A 64 -6.20 13.44 -7.60
N ARG A 65 -5.39 14.49 -7.65
CA ARG A 65 -4.52 14.80 -8.80
C ARG A 65 -3.43 13.76 -8.98
N PHE A 66 -2.88 13.26 -7.88
CA PHE A 66 -1.87 12.21 -7.93
C PHE A 66 -2.48 10.89 -8.43
N THR A 67 -3.67 10.53 -7.95
CA THR A 67 -4.41 9.34 -8.43
C THR A 67 -4.68 9.44 -9.92
N GLU A 68 -5.25 10.56 -10.40
CA GLU A 68 -5.53 10.78 -11.83
C GLU A 68 -4.26 10.63 -12.69
N MET A 69 -3.14 11.21 -12.26
CA MET A 69 -1.85 11.10 -12.96
C MET A 69 -1.31 9.66 -12.98
N SER A 70 -1.46 8.93 -11.87
CA SER A 70 -1.01 7.54 -11.76
C SER A 70 -1.86 6.61 -12.64
N ASP A 71 -3.18 6.79 -12.65
CA ASP A 71 -4.11 6.03 -13.50
C ASP A 71 -3.80 6.24 -15.00
N GLU A 72 -3.49 7.48 -15.41
CA GLU A 72 -3.07 7.78 -16.78
C GLU A 72 -1.77 7.06 -17.14
N MET A 73 -0.78 7.09 -16.27
CA MET A 73 0.50 6.40 -16.45
C MET A 73 0.28 4.87 -16.56
N GLU A 74 -0.48 4.27 -15.65
CA GLU A 74 -0.76 2.84 -15.67
C GLU A 74 -1.49 2.43 -16.95
N SER A 75 -2.47 3.25 -17.41
CA SER A 75 -3.17 3.03 -18.66
C SER A 75 -2.22 3.08 -19.88
N GLU A 76 -1.26 3.99 -19.89
CA GLU A 76 -0.23 4.08 -20.95
C GLU A 76 0.67 2.84 -20.93
N LEU A 77 1.18 2.45 -19.77
CA LEU A 77 2.02 1.25 -19.63
C LEU A 77 1.29 -0.03 -20.04
N ALA A 78 0.01 -0.16 -19.68
CA ALA A 78 -0.81 -1.30 -20.09
C ALA A 78 -0.94 -1.39 -21.64
N LYS A 79 -1.20 -0.28 -22.33
CA LYS A 79 -1.26 -0.24 -23.79
C LYS A 79 0.08 -0.61 -24.44
N MET A 80 1.20 -0.14 -23.87
CA MET A 80 2.53 -0.49 -24.36
C MET A 80 2.83 -1.98 -24.16
N HIS A 81 2.40 -2.54 -23.01
CA HIS A 81 2.52 -3.96 -22.72
C HIS A 81 1.72 -4.80 -23.76
N GLU A 82 0.46 -4.46 -24.03
CA GLU A 82 -0.37 -5.13 -25.01
C GLU A 82 0.20 -5.05 -26.43
N ALA A 83 0.84 -3.93 -26.77
CA ALA A 83 1.51 -3.73 -28.07
C ALA A 83 2.88 -4.42 -28.14
N GLY A 84 3.39 -5.01 -27.05
CA GLY A 84 4.71 -5.63 -27.00
C GLY A 84 5.87 -4.62 -27.11
N THR A 85 5.63 -3.35 -26.80
CA THR A 85 6.61 -2.25 -26.90
C THR A 85 7.15 -1.80 -25.55
N LEU A 86 6.55 -2.26 -24.44
CA LEU A 86 7.01 -1.92 -23.10
C LEU A 86 8.32 -2.63 -22.76
N THR A 87 9.35 -1.88 -22.39
CA THR A 87 10.59 -2.43 -21.84
C THR A 87 10.62 -2.28 -20.33
N THR A 88 11.33 -3.16 -19.64
CA THR A 88 11.48 -3.11 -18.17
C THR A 88 12.12 -1.80 -17.71
N GLU A 89 13.10 -1.29 -18.47
CA GLU A 89 13.79 -0.05 -18.18
C GLU A 89 12.83 1.16 -18.26
N PHE A 90 11.97 1.19 -19.28
CA PHE A 90 10.98 2.26 -19.43
C PHE A 90 9.96 2.22 -18.30
N GLU A 91 9.42 1.03 -17.98
CA GLU A 91 8.48 0.84 -16.87
C GLU A 91 9.08 1.31 -15.53
N GLN A 92 10.32 0.90 -15.20
CA GLN A 92 11.02 1.32 -14.00
C GLN A 92 11.21 2.83 -13.96
N GLN A 93 11.63 3.46 -15.08
CA GLN A 93 11.80 4.90 -15.13
C GLN A 93 10.48 5.64 -14.90
N ARG A 94 9.38 5.19 -15.53
CA ARG A 94 8.05 5.80 -15.33
C ARG A 94 7.57 5.68 -13.89
N THR A 95 7.83 4.54 -13.24
CA THR A 95 7.51 4.36 -11.81
C THR A 95 8.29 5.33 -10.93
N ILE A 96 9.59 5.48 -11.14
CA ILE A 96 10.43 6.44 -10.39
C ILE A 96 9.97 7.88 -10.63
N ASP A 97 9.65 8.24 -11.87
CA ASP A 97 9.18 9.59 -12.21
C ASP A 97 7.83 9.89 -11.57
N ASN A 98 6.93 8.90 -11.47
CA ASN A 98 5.65 9.02 -10.76
C ASN A 98 5.86 9.29 -9.26
N VAL A 99 6.75 8.54 -8.60
CA VAL A 99 7.11 8.75 -7.19
C VAL A 99 7.70 10.14 -6.97
N ARG A 100 8.59 10.61 -7.85
CA ARG A 100 9.16 11.96 -7.78
C ARG A 100 8.12 13.05 -7.96
N SER A 101 7.12 12.80 -8.82
CA SER A 101 6.00 13.71 -8.99
C SER A 101 5.17 13.82 -7.70
N ALA A 102 4.90 12.68 -7.02
CA ALA A 102 4.24 12.68 -5.71
C ALA A 102 4.99 13.55 -4.69
N LEU A 103 6.32 13.38 -4.58
CA LEU A 103 7.16 14.15 -3.67
C LEU A 103 7.16 15.64 -4.00
N THR A 104 7.21 16.00 -5.29
CA THR A 104 7.18 17.39 -5.73
C THR A 104 5.83 18.04 -5.40
N MET A 105 4.73 17.36 -5.74
CA MET A 105 3.39 17.86 -5.46
C MET A 105 3.15 18.05 -3.96
N LEU A 106 3.67 17.16 -3.10
CA LEU A 106 3.58 17.30 -1.64
C LEU A 106 4.35 18.52 -1.12
N LYS A 107 5.55 18.76 -1.64
CA LYS A 107 6.38 19.92 -1.24
C LYS A 107 5.72 21.25 -1.55
N ASP A 108 4.94 21.31 -2.61
CA ASP A 108 4.28 22.53 -3.09
C ASP A 108 2.99 22.86 -2.29
N LEU A 109 2.56 22.00 -1.37
CA LEU A 109 1.40 22.26 -0.52
C LEU A 109 1.73 23.32 0.54
N ASP A 110 1.01 24.44 0.51
CA ASP A 110 1.14 25.53 1.49
C ASP A 110 0.25 25.28 2.73
N LEU A 111 0.56 24.20 3.47
CA LEU A 111 -0.18 23.80 4.66
C LEU A 111 0.09 24.73 5.84
N LYS A 112 -0.96 25.17 6.51
CA LYS A 112 -0.92 26.16 7.61
C LYS A 112 -0.96 25.50 8.99
N THR A 113 -1.59 24.31 9.09
CA THR A 113 -1.84 23.64 10.37
C THR A 113 -0.74 22.65 10.74
N GLU A 114 -0.60 22.36 12.03
CA GLU A 114 0.28 21.28 12.50
C GLU A 114 -0.21 19.92 12.03
N GLN A 115 -1.54 19.70 12.02
CA GLN A 115 -2.14 18.45 11.59
C GLN A 115 -1.93 18.21 10.09
N GLY A 116 -2.10 19.23 9.25
CA GLY A 116 -1.81 19.15 7.82
C GLY A 116 -0.37 18.76 7.53
N ARG A 117 0.59 19.44 8.17
CA ARG A 117 2.02 19.13 8.04
C ARG A 117 2.38 17.75 8.58
N TYR A 118 1.71 17.28 9.63
CA TYR A 118 1.92 15.92 10.14
C TYR A 118 1.50 14.87 9.11
N ILE A 119 0.32 15.03 8.49
CA ILE A 119 -0.17 14.13 7.43
C ILE A 119 0.75 14.18 6.21
N GLN A 120 1.13 15.38 5.76
CA GLN A 120 2.10 15.57 4.68
C GLN A 120 3.40 14.82 4.95
N GLY A 121 3.92 14.90 6.19
CA GLY A 121 5.17 14.23 6.58
C GLY A 121 5.10 12.72 6.47
N LEU A 122 3.97 12.10 6.88
CA LEU A 122 3.78 10.65 6.75
C LEU A 122 3.73 10.21 5.28
N ILE A 123 2.98 10.95 4.44
CA ILE A 123 2.89 10.65 3.01
C ILE A 123 4.24 10.87 2.32
N TYR A 124 4.95 11.95 2.69
CA TYR A 124 6.26 12.26 2.16
C TYR A 124 7.28 11.16 2.47
N GLN A 125 7.32 10.69 3.72
CA GLN A 125 8.20 9.61 4.14
C GLN A 125 7.93 8.32 3.37
N TYR A 126 6.67 7.97 3.15
CA TYR A 126 6.28 6.83 2.33
C TYR A 126 6.88 6.92 0.93
N TRP A 127 6.66 8.04 0.22
CA TRP A 127 7.15 8.20 -1.15
C TRP A 127 8.68 8.28 -1.23
N GLU A 128 9.34 8.89 -0.24
CA GLU A 128 10.80 8.92 -0.14
C GLU A 128 11.40 7.51 0.00
N ASN A 129 10.75 6.64 0.79
CA ASN A 129 11.15 5.26 0.93
C ASN A 129 10.86 4.46 -0.35
N GLN A 130 9.72 4.71 -1.02
CA GLN A 130 9.45 4.09 -2.33
C GLN A 130 10.52 4.48 -3.37
N GLU A 131 10.94 5.75 -3.44
CA GLU A 131 12.03 6.16 -4.34
C GLU A 131 13.32 5.38 -4.08
N LYS A 132 13.69 5.20 -2.80
CA LYS A 132 14.87 4.39 -2.42
C LYS A 132 14.71 2.93 -2.84
N HIS A 133 13.56 2.32 -2.59
CA HIS A 133 13.30 0.91 -2.95
C HIS A 133 13.42 0.68 -4.46
N TYR A 134 12.89 1.58 -5.28
CA TYR A 134 13.00 1.47 -6.74
C TYR A 134 14.42 1.74 -7.25
N SER A 135 15.17 2.63 -6.58
CA SER A 135 16.54 2.98 -6.97
C SER A 135 17.55 1.92 -6.57
N ASP A 136 17.47 1.40 -5.33
CA ASP A 136 18.50 0.55 -4.74
C ASP A 136 18.24 -0.95 -4.92
N LYS A 137 17.06 -1.36 -5.39
CA LYS A 137 16.62 -2.76 -5.58
C LYS A 137 16.80 -3.66 -4.32
N GLN A 138 16.88 -3.06 -3.13
CA GLN A 138 17.13 -3.75 -1.85
C GLN A 138 15.99 -3.51 -0.85
N ALA A 139 14.74 -3.58 -1.31
CA ALA A 139 13.61 -3.46 -0.40
C ALA A 139 13.54 -4.66 0.56
N ASN A 140 13.68 -4.40 1.84
CA ASN A 140 13.35 -5.34 2.89
C ASN A 140 11.82 -5.40 3.05
N LYS A 141 11.26 -6.61 3.12
CA LYS A 141 9.81 -6.81 3.26
C LYS A 141 9.23 -6.10 4.50
N ASP A 142 9.93 -6.14 5.61
CA ASP A 142 9.48 -5.51 6.86
C ASP A 142 9.46 -3.98 6.75
N GLU A 143 10.39 -3.39 6.01
CA GLU A 143 10.39 -1.96 5.69
C GLU A 143 9.18 -1.59 4.83
N GLN A 144 8.89 -2.34 3.78
CA GLN A 144 7.71 -2.12 2.92
C GLN A 144 6.39 -2.20 3.71
N ILE A 145 6.28 -3.13 4.66
CA ILE A 145 5.11 -3.26 5.54
C ILE A 145 4.97 -2.02 6.42
N ASN A 146 6.06 -1.54 7.01
CA ASN A 146 6.04 -0.34 7.84
C ASN A 146 5.69 0.90 7.01
N ASP A 147 6.27 1.07 5.82
CA ASP A 147 6.00 2.18 4.92
C ASP A 147 4.52 2.24 4.51
N LEU A 148 3.95 1.08 4.13
CA LEU A 148 2.53 1.01 3.81
C LEU A 148 1.65 1.33 5.02
N ALA A 149 2.03 0.89 6.23
CA ALA A 149 1.31 1.22 7.45
C ALA A 149 1.39 2.73 7.77
N ASP A 150 2.51 3.41 7.48
CA ASP A 150 2.65 4.88 7.62
C ASP A 150 1.74 5.61 6.64
N TYR A 151 1.68 5.17 5.38
CA TYR A 151 0.76 5.74 4.39
C TYR A 151 -0.72 5.58 4.80
N LEU A 152 -1.11 4.38 5.22
CA LEU A 152 -2.47 4.11 5.70
C LEU A 152 -2.80 4.92 6.97
N GLN A 153 -1.82 5.16 7.85
CA GLN A 153 -1.96 6.04 8.99
C GLN A 153 -2.25 7.48 8.56
N ALA A 154 -1.58 7.99 7.52
CA ALA A 154 -1.87 9.32 6.98
C ALA A 154 -3.31 9.42 6.46
N GLN A 155 -3.77 8.40 5.72
CA GLN A 155 -5.15 8.33 5.23
C GLN A 155 -6.18 8.28 6.37
N ASN A 156 -5.93 7.48 7.41
CA ASN A 156 -6.79 7.41 8.58
C ASN A 156 -6.83 8.75 9.32
N GLN A 157 -5.69 9.42 9.45
CA GLN A 157 -5.57 10.72 10.10
C GLN A 157 -6.39 11.78 9.36
N LEU A 158 -6.29 11.82 8.03
CA LEU A 158 -7.07 12.77 7.20
C LEU A 158 -8.57 12.48 7.30
N LYS A 159 -8.97 11.21 7.20
CA LYS A 159 -10.37 10.79 7.34
C LYS A 159 -10.96 11.18 8.69
N TYR A 160 -10.23 10.94 9.77
CA TYR A 160 -10.66 11.33 11.11
C TYR A 160 -10.79 12.86 11.23
N TRP A 161 -9.83 13.60 10.72
CA TRP A 161 -9.85 15.07 10.74
C TRP A 161 -11.06 15.63 10.02
N LYS A 162 -11.35 15.16 8.80
CA LYS A 162 -12.56 15.52 8.05
C LYS A 162 -13.84 15.26 8.84
N ALA A 163 -13.95 14.08 9.45
CA ALA A 163 -15.13 13.72 10.23
C ALA A 163 -15.30 14.60 11.48
N SER A 164 -14.23 15.16 12.04
CA SER A 164 -14.28 16.07 13.17
C SER A 164 -14.78 17.47 12.82
N GLN A 165 -14.62 17.90 11.56
CA GLN A 165 -15.11 19.19 11.06
C GLN A 165 -16.64 19.23 10.77
N GLN A 166 -17.28 18.06 10.73
CA GLN A 166 -18.71 17.94 10.40
C GLN A 166 -19.62 17.93 11.66
N LYS A 167 -19.06 18.13 12.84
CA LYS A 167 -19.76 18.17 14.13
C LYS A 167 -20.02 19.61 14.58
#